data_4aa76c2bfb1eb6a3d85ca2d4e4d4c411
#
_entry.id   4aa76c2bfb1eb6a3d85ca2d4e4d4c411
#
_cell.length_a   1.000
_cell.length_b   1.000
_cell.length_c   1.000
_cell.angle_alpha   90.00
_cell.angle_beta   90.00
_cell.angle_gamma   90.00
#
_symmetry.space_group_name_H-M   'P 1'
#
loop_
_entity.id
_entity.type
_entity.pdbx_description
1 polymer ?
#
loop_
_entity_poly.entity_id
_entity_poly.type
_entity_poly.pdbx_seq_one_letter_code
_entity_poly.pdbx_strand_id
1 'polypeptide(L)'
;VRAIGSVRPADRDFLKDSTIYVSLEPCAHYGRTPPCAELIVRTGIPRVVVGCVDPFARVSGRGIDILRKAGVEVTVGVLEEECLELNRRFITAQTKGRPYITLKWAVSADGFLDAWREGPFDEAEKPTQAAQLSTSYSLVAVHHLRATNQAILVGHNTLRLDRPSLTVRHWSGNDPLRVVLGTVGESEL
;
A
#
# COMPACT_ATOMS: atom_id res chain seq x y z
N VAL A 1 -15.96 -6.29 5.00
CA VAL A 1 -16.25 -6.67 6.40
C VAL A 1 -16.44 -5.42 7.25
N ARG A 2 -15.43 -4.50 7.34
CA ARG A 2 -15.52 -3.34 8.24
C ARG A 2 -16.71 -2.41 7.92
N ALA A 3 -16.97 -2.09 6.65
CA ALA A 3 -18.08 -1.22 6.26
C ALA A 3 -19.45 -1.76 6.74
N ILE A 4 -19.73 -3.04 6.53
CA ILE A 4 -20.97 -3.67 7.02
C ILE A 4 -20.97 -3.76 8.55
N GLY A 5 -19.82 -4.07 9.17
CA GLY A 5 -19.68 -4.18 10.61
C GLY A 5 -19.79 -2.85 11.37
N SER A 6 -19.55 -1.70 10.70
CA SER A 6 -19.69 -0.37 11.30
C SER A 6 -21.12 0.19 11.27
N VAL A 7 -22.05 -0.50 10.59
CA VAL A 7 -23.48 -0.10 10.56
C VAL A 7 -24.08 -0.31 11.95
N ARG A 8 -24.66 0.74 12.50
CA ARG A 8 -25.29 0.72 13.82
C ARG A 8 -26.42 -0.31 13.86
N PRO A 9 -26.67 -0.97 15.00
CA PRO A 9 -27.74 -1.98 15.10
C PRO A 9 -29.11 -1.44 14.64
N ALA A 10 -29.42 -0.19 14.94
CA ALA A 10 -30.70 0.45 14.56
C ALA A 10 -30.83 0.68 13.03
N ASP A 11 -29.71 0.72 12.30
CA ASP A 11 -29.70 1.02 10.86
C ASP A 11 -29.53 -0.27 9.99
N ARG A 12 -29.44 -1.43 10.61
CA ARG A 12 -29.17 -2.70 9.88
C ARG A 12 -30.26 -3.08 8.88
N ASP A 13 -31.50 -2.71 9.16
CA ASP A 13 -32.61 -3.01 8.25
C ASP A 13 -32.49 -2.25 6.92
N PHE A 14 -31.84 -1.07 6.92
CA PHE A 14 -31.57 -0.32 5.70
C PHE A 14 -30.56 -1.00 4.75
N LEU A 15 -29.81 -1.99 5.24
CA LEU A 15 -28.92 -2.77 4.37
C LEU A 15 -29.69 -3.47 3.23
N LYS A 16 -30.95 -3.84 3.45
CA LYS A 16 -31.80 -4.50 2.46
C LYS A 16 -32.23 -3.60 1.31
N ASP A 17 -32.10 -2.27 1.48
CA ASP A 17 -32.41 -1.27 0.47
C ASP A 17 -31.15 -0.52 -0.04
N SER A 18 -29.97 -0.90 0.47
CA SER A 18 -28.71 -0.20 0.19
C SER A 18 -27.99 -0.72 -1.05
N THR A 19 -27.02 0.05 -1.50
CA THR A 19 -26.04 -0.34 -2.51
C THR A 19 -24.66 -0.32 -1.87
N ILE A 20 -23.87 -1.37 -2.06
CA ILE A 20 -22.46 -1.38 -1.65
C ILE A 20 -21.55 -1.13 -2.85
N TYR A 21 -20.61 -0.20 -2.69
CA TYR A 21 -19.59 0.14 -3.68
C TYR A 21 -18.26 -0.44 -3.22
N VAL A 22 -17.57 -1.12 -4.11
CA VAL A 22 -16.26 -1.73 -3.84
C VAL A 22 -15.29 -1.44 -4.98
N SER A 23 -14.07 -1.05 -4.65
CA SER A 23 -13.03 -0.79 -5.65
C SER A 23 -12.47 -2.07 -6.30
N LEU A 24 -12.60 -3.22 -5.62
CA LEU A 24 -12.12 -4.52 -6.08
C LEU A 24 -13.21 -5.57 -5.86
N GLU A 25 -13.27 -6.57 -6.72
CA GLU A 25 -14.17 -7.70 -6.61
C GLU A 25 -14.20 -8.29 -5.20
N PRO A 26 -15.39 -8.53 -4.61
CA PRO A 26 -15.51 -9.21 -3.32
C PRO A 26 -14.93 -10.62 -3.37
N CYS A 27 -14.03 -10.94 -2.44
CA CYS A 27 -13.39 -12.25 -2.39
C CYS A 27 -14.39 -13.41 -2.26
N ALA A 28 -14.04 -14.53 -2.91
CA ALA A 28 -14.85 -15.78 -2.97
C ALA A 28 -14.19 -16.93 -2.23
N HIS A 29 -13.04 -16.73 -1.59
CA HIS A 29 -12.30 -17.80 -0.90
C HIS A 29 -12.32 -17.61 0.61
N TYR A 30 -12.28 -18.72 1.33
CA TYR A 30 -12.10 -18.73 2.78
C TYR A 30 -10.62 -18.46 3.12
N GLY A 31 -10.41 -17.46 3.96
CA GLY A 31 -9.11 -17.11 4.53
C GLY A 31 -9.25 -17.07 6.06
N ARG A 32 -8.71 -16.03 6.69
CA ARG A 32 -8.92 -15.78 8.13
C ARG A 32 -10.37 -15.44 8.47
N THR A 33 -11.14 -15.00 7.49
CA THR A 33 -12.56 -14.65 7.60
C THR A 33 -13.31 -15.28 6.44
N PRO A 34 -14.65 -15.50 6.59
CA PRO A 34 -15.50 -15.92 5.48
C PRO A 34 -15.43 -14.94 4.30
N PRO A 35 -15.73 -15.41 3.07
CA PRO A 35 -15.71 -14.59 1.86
C PRO A 35 -16.60 -13.35 1.95
N CYS A 36 -16.11 -12.22 1.42
CA CYS A 36 -16.88 -10.98 1.40
C CYS A 36 -18.15 -11.09 0.54
N ALA A 37 -18.11 -11.85 -0.55
CA ALA A 37 -19.30 -12.12 -1.37
C ALA A 37 -20.41 -12.80 -0.56
N GLU A 38 -20.08 -13.83 0.22
CA GLU A 38 -21.04 -14.51 1.09
C GLU A 38 -21.57 -13.59 2.21
N LEU A 39 -20.73 -12.72 2.76
CA LEU A 39 -21.17 -11.76 3.76
C LEU A 39 -22.21 -10.80 3.18
N ILE A 40 -21.98 -10.28 1.97
CA ILE A 40 -22.93 -9.40 1.27
C ILE A 40 -24.28 -10.11 1.06
N VAL A 41 -24.26 -11.33 0.55
CA VAL A 41 -25.48 -12.15 0.38
C VAL A 41 -26.22 -12.33 1.72
N ARG A 42 -25.50 -12.75 2.77
CA ARG A 42 -26.09 -13.01 4.10
C ARG A 42 -26.68 -11.76 4.75
N THR A 43 -26.15 -10.58 4.45
CA THR A 43 -26.69 -9.33 4.96
C THR A 43 -27.88 -8.79 4.18
N GLY A 44 -28.20 -9.41 3.05
CA GLY A 44 -29.37 -9.06 2.22
C GLY A 44 -29.20 -7.76 1.44
N ILE A 45 -27.95 -7.32 1.17
CA ILE A 45 -27.70 -6.13 0.34
C ILE A 45 -28.05 -6.48 -1.12
N PRO A 46 -29.01 -5.76 -1.75
CA PRO A 46 -29.54 -6.14 -3.05
C PRO A 46 -28.68 -5.69 -4.23
N ARG A 47 -27.82 -4.70 -4.06
CA ARG A 47 -27.03 -4.11 -5.18
C ARG A 47 -25.56 -3.95 -4.80
N VAL A 48 -24.68 -4.32 -5.74
CA VAL A 48 -23.23 -4.21 -5.62
C VAL A 48 -22.66 -3.53 -6.86
N VAL A 49 -21.86 -2.50 -6.66
CA VAL A 49 -21.10 -1.84 -7.71
C VAL A 49 -19.62 -2.15 -7.50
N VAL A 50 -19.00 -2.78 -8.50
CA VAL A 50 -17.61 -3.23 -8.47
C VAL A 50 -16.79 -2.38 -9.43
N GLY A 51 -15.69 -1.79 -8.96
CA GLY A 51 -14.78 -1.01 -9.78
C GLY A 51 -14.00 -1.89 -10.74
N CYS A 52 -13.19 -2.82 -10.26
CA CYS A 52 -12.43 -3.74 -11.10
C CYS A 52 -12.52 -5.19 -10.60
N VAL A 53 -12.33 -6.13 -11.53
CA VAL A 53 -12.29 -7.57 -11.24
C VAL A 53 -10.94 -7.92 -10.59
N ASP A 54 -10.94 -8.89 -9.66
CA ASP A 54 -9.71 -9.38 -9.04
C ASP A 54 -8.90 -10.19 -10.07
N PRO A 55 -7.63 -9.79 -10.37
CA PRO A 55 -6.81 -10.49 -11.34
C PRO A 55 -6.32 -11.87 -10.87
N PHE A 56 -6.50 -12.21 -9.59
CA PHE A 56 -6.07 -13.48 -9.05
C PHE A 56 -6.95 -14.62 -9.59
N ALA A 57 -6.37 -15.54 -10.35
CA ALA A 57 -7.08 -16.60 -11.09
C ALA A 57 -8.03 -17.48 -10.24
N ARG A 58 -7.77 -17.58 -8.91
CA ARG A 58 -8.66 -18.32 -7.99
C ARG A 58 -9.90 -17.52 -7.58
N VAL A 59 -9.95 -16.22 -7.85
CA VAL A 59 -11.03 -15.31 -7.43
C VAL A 59 -11.74 -14.74 -8.64
N SER A 60 -11.00 -14.46 -9.71
CA SER A 60 -11.47 -13.74 -10.92
C SER A 60 -12.89 -14.14 -11.36
N GLY A 61 -13.83 -13.23 -11.17
CA GLY A 61 -15.24 -13.42 -11.49
C GLY A 61 -16.05 -14.27 -10.49
N ARG A 62 -15.43 -15.04 -9.60
CA ARG A 62 -16.14 -15.95 -8.69
C ARG A 62 -16.95 -15.23 -7.62
N GLY A 63 -16.47 -14.11 -7.11
CA GLY A 63 -17.20 -13.27 -6.15
C GLY A 63 -18.44 -12.68 -6.79
N ILE A 64 -18.29 -12.17 -8.02
CA ILE A 64 -19.39 -11.65 -8.84
C ILE A 64 -20.42 -12.75 -9.11
N ASP A 65 -19.97 -13.96 -9.46
CA ASP A 65 -20.84 -15.10 -9.72
C ASP A 65 -21.64 -15.53 -8.48
N ILE A 66 -21.04 -15.55 -7.30
CA ILE A 66 -21.73 -15.84 -6.03
C ILE A 66 -22.84 -14.83 -5.81
N LEU A 67 -22.56 -13.54 -5.99
CA LEU A 67 -23.54 -12.47 -5.81
C LEU A 67 -24.70 -12.60 -6.80
N ARG A 68 -24.41 -12.77 -8.10
CA ARG A 68 -25.43 -12.92 -9.15
C ARG A 68 -26.31 -14.16 -8.94
N LYS A 69 -25.72 -15.30 -8.58
CA LYS A 69 -26.46 -16.54 -8.27
C LYS A 69 -27.39 -16.40 -7.07
N ALA A 70 -27.05 -15.51 -6.14
CA ALA A 70 -27.88 -15.19 -4.97
C ALA A 70 -28.96 -14.12 -5.26
N GLY A 71 -29.09 -13.65 -6.52
CA GLY A 71 -30.06 -12.64 -6.91
C GLY A 71 -29.65 -11.21 -6.63
N VAL A 72 -28.36 -10.96 -6.30
CA VAL A 72 -27.84 -9.60 -6.11
C VAL A 72 -27.56 -8.97 -7.47
N GLU A 73 -28.04 -7.75 -7.68
CA GLU A 73 -27.72 -6.93 -8.86
C GLU A 73 -26.27 -6.49 -8.81
N VAL A 74 -25.46 -6.85 -9.83
CA VAL A 74 -24.02 -6.53 -9.85
C VAL A 74 -23.66 -5.76 -11.10
N THR A 75 -23.22 -4.51 -10.92
CA THR A 75 -22.61 -3.65 -11.95
C THR A 75 -21.09 -3.71 -11.80
N VAL A 76 -20.36 -3.90 -12.91
CA VAL A 76 -18.89 -4.04 -12.93
C VAL A 76 -18.28 -3.02 -13.87
N GLY A 77 -17.07 -2.53 -13.55
CA GLY A 77 -16.29 -1.62 -14.40
C GLY A 77 -16.59 -0.13 -14.15
N VAL A 78 -17.19 0.21 -13.02
CA VAL A 78 -17.42 1.61 -12.66
C VAL A 78 -16.14 2.23 -12.10
N LEU A 79 -15.63 3.28 -12.75
CA LEU A 79 -14.33 3.90 -12.44
C LEU A 79 -13.21 2.85 -12.42
N GLU A 80 -13.18 2.00 -13.45
CA GLU A 80 -12.27 0.84 -13.50
C GLU A 80 -10.80 1.27 -13.44
N GLU A 81 -10.40 2.28 -14.21
CA GLU A 81 -9.03 2.76 -14.26
C GLU A 81 -8.57 3.30 -12.90
N GLU A 82 -9.39 4.09 -12.23
CA GLU A 82 -9.11 4.63 -10.90
C GLU A 82 -9.06 3.52 -9.84
N CYS A 83 -9.92 2.53 -9.98
CA CYS A 83 -9.93 1.37 -9.09
C CYS A 83 -8.70 0.48 -9.30
N LEU A 84 -8.25 0.29 -10.54
CA LEU A 84 -6.99 -0.40 -10.86
C LEU A 84 -5.79 0.34 -10.27
N GLU A 85 -5.74 1.66 -10.42
CA GLU A 85 -4.68 2.48 -9.83
C GLU A 85 -4.69 2.44 -8.30
N LEU A 86 -5.86 2.51 -7.67
CA LEU A 86 -6.01 2.36 -6.22
C LEU A 86 -5.47 1.02 -5.71
N ASN A 87 -5.73 -0.05 -6.46
CA ASN A 87 -5.36 -1.42 -6.11
C ASN A 87 -4.01 -1.86 -6.74
N ARG A 88 -3.25 -0.97 -7.40
CA ARG A 88 -2.03 -1.29 -8.17
C ARG A 88 -1.00 -2.13 -7.40
N ARG A 89 -0.86 -1.93 -6.09
CA ARG A 89 0.08 -2.69 -5.26
C ARG A 89 -0.31 -4.16 -5.16
N PHE A 90 -1.59 -4.41 -4.87
CA PHE A 90 -2.17 -5.73 -4.83
C PHE A 90 -2.11 -6.41 -6.21
N ILE A 91 -2.55 -5.70 -7.25
CA ILE A 91 -2.55 -6.21 -8.63
C ILE A 91 -1.14 -6.58 -9.07
N THR A 92 -0.13 -5.72 -8.81
CA THR A 92 1.27 -6.01 -9.14
C THR A 92 1.76 -7.28 -8.44
N ALA A 93 1.45 -7.44 -7.16
CA ALA A 93 1.86 -8.62 -6.41
C ALA A 93 1.22 -9.90 -6.97
N GLN A 94 -0.08 -9.86 -7.30
CA GLN A 94 -0.81 -11.03 -7.79
C GLN A 94 -0.46 -11.40 -9.25
N THR A 95 -0.24 -10.40 -10.12
CA THR A 95 -0.02 -10.65 -11.55
C THR A 95 1.44 -10.81 -11.92
N LYS A 96 2.35 -10.16 -11.17
CA LYS A 96 3.79 -10.12 -11.49
C LYS A 96 4.66 -10.88 -10.49
N GLY A 97 4.09 -11.40 -9.41
CA GLY A 97 4.83 -12.15 -8.38
C GLY A 97 5.94 -11.34 -7.69
N ARG A 98 5.82 -10.01 -7.67
CA ARG A 98 6.78 -9.11 -7.04
C ARG A 98 6.10 -7.94 -6.34
N PRO A 99 6.76 -7.27 -5.38
CA PRO A 99 6.21 -6.07 -4.76
C PRO A 99 6.07 -4.92 -5.78
N TYR A 100 5.16 -4.01 -5.50
CA TYR A 100 5.11 -2.71 -6.17
C TYR A 100 6.25 -1.84 -5.64
N ILE A 101 7.11 -1.34 -6.54
CA ILE A 101 8.30 -0.58 -6.20
C ILE A 101 8.04 0.91 -6.47
N THR A 102 8.26 1.74 -5.46
CA THR A 102 8.26 3.19 -5.57
C THR A 102 9.70 3.69 -5.44
N LEU A 103 10.22 4.36 -6.46
CA LEU A 103 11.51 5.01 -6.40
C LEU A 103 11.36 6.44 -5.88
N LYS A 104 12.21 6.82 -4.92
CA LYS A 104 12.27 8.18 -4.38
C LYS A 104 13.71 8.66 -4.33
N TRP A 105 13.97 9.78 -4.93
CA TRP A 105 15.26 10.49 -4.82
C TRP A 105 15.02 11.98 -4.74
N ALA A 106 16.03 12.73 -4.30
CA ALA A 106 16.08 14.17 -4.39
C ALA A 106 17.27 14.55 -5.26
N VAL A 107 17.10 15.51 -6.14
CA VAL A 107 18.16 16.04 -6.99
C VAL A 107 18.19 17.56 -6.91
N SER A 108 19.38 18.13 -7.00
CA SER A 108 19.59 19.56 -7.20
C SER A 108 19.16 20.00 -8.60
N ALA A 109 19.10 21.30 -8.85
CA ALA A 109 18.72 21.85 -10.16
C ALA A 109 19.68 21.43 -11.28
N ASP A 110 20.91 21.14 -10.96
CA ASP A 110 21.97 20.68 -11.86
C ASP A 110 22.09 19.13 -11.92
N GLY A 111 21.15 18.41 -11.27
CA GLY A 111 20.98 16.95 -11.43
C GLY A 111 21.77 16.07 -10.47
N PHE A 112 22.38 16.62 -9.42
CA PHE A 112 23.14 15.84 -8.44
C PHE A 112 22.28 15.39 -7.25
N LEU A 113 22.58 14.19 -6.71
CA LEU A 113 21.91 13.64 -5.53
C LEU A 113 22.50 14.17 -4.22
N ASP A 114 23.77 14.58 -4.23
CA ASP A 114 24.50 15.07 -3.07
C ASP A 114 25.72 15.89 -3.52
N ALA A 115 26.32 16.63 -2.61
CA ALA A 115 27.66 17.23 -2.82
C ALA A 115 28.74 16.16 -2.70
N TRP A 116 29.91 16.39 -3.29
CA TRP A 116 31.07 15.54 -3.07
C TRP A 116 31.48 15.62 -1.58
N ARG A 117 31.62 14.45 -0.95
CA ARG A 117 32.05 14.34 0.45
C ARG A 117 33.48 13.87 0.50
N GLU A 118 34.39 14.72 1.00
CA GLU A 118 35.82 14.39 1.17
C GLU A 118 36.03 13.67 2.52
N GLY A 119 36.98 12.76 2.57
CA GLY A 119 37.54 12.18 3.78
C GLY A 119 37.58 10.66 3.81
N PRO A 120 38.44 10.06 4.64
CA PRO A 120 38.29 8.67 5.01
C PRO A 120 37.00 8.59 5.83
N PHE A 121 36.09 7.77 5.36
CA PHE A 121 34.83 7.49 6.09
C PHE A 121 35.15 6.51 7.23
N ASP A 122 35.87 7.03 8.25
CA ASP A 122 36.18 6.26 9.46
C ASP A 122 34.92 6.16 10.32
N GLU A 123 34.66 4.99 10.88
CA GLU A 123 33.49 4.72 11.72
C GLU A 123 33.38 5.63 12.94
N ALA A 124 34.50 6.23 13.38
CA ALA A 124 34.60 7.13 14.51
C ALA A 124 34.22 8.60 14.21
N GLU A 125 34.24 9.02 12.93
CA GLU A 125 33.92 10.39 12.57
C GLU A 125 32.44 10.60 12.26
N LYS A 126 31.90 11.74 12.68
CA LYS A 126 30.52 12.13 12.31
C LYS A 126 30.42 12.20 10.79
N PRO A 127 29.35 11.64 10.19
CA PRO A 127 29.15 11.74 8.74
C PRO A 127 29.17 13.20 8.31
N THR A 128 29.92 13.50 7.26
CA THR A 128 29.90 14.84 6.64
C THR A 128 28.44 15.15 6.27
N GLN A 129 28.01 16.37 6.54
CA GLN A 129 26.61 16.77 6.36
C GLN A 129 26.17 16.59 4.91
N ALA A 130 25.13 15.82 4.70
CA ALA A 130 24.49 15.65 3.39
C ALA A 130 23.93 16.98 2.88
N ALA A 131 23.94 17.18 1.56
CA ALA A 131 23.29 18.34 0.95
C ALA A 131 21.78 18.35 1.28
N GLN A 132 21.28 19.43 1.85
CA GLN A 132 19.88 19.59 2.19
C GLN A 132 19.06 19.97 0.94
N LEU A 133 18.60 18.97 0.19
CA LEU A 133 17.83 19.16 -1.04
C LEU A 133 16.31 19.19 -0.81
N SER A 134 15.85 18.66 0.32
CA SER A 134 14.43 18.52 0.62
C SER A 134 13.91 19.64 1.52
N THR A 135 12.72 20.16 1.22
CA THR A 135 12.00 21.12 2.06
C THR A 135 11.25 20.39 3.19
N SER A 136 10.76 21.12 4.18
CA SER A 136 9.89 20.57 5.25
C SER A 136 8.63 19.91 4.67
N TYR A 137 8.04 20.47 3.62
CA TYR A 137 6.87 19.88 2.94
C TYR A 137 7.20 18.57 2.26
N SER A 138 8.32 18.49 1.53
CA SER A 138 8.75 17.24 0.90
C SER A 138 9.11 16.15 1.92
N LEU A 139 9.62 16.53 3.10
CA LEU A 139 9.84 15.59 4.20
C LEU A 139 8.55 14.96 4.69
N VAL A 140 7.47 15.72 4.83
CA VAL A 140 6.14 15.15 5.18
C VAL A 140 5.70 14.11 4.15
N ALA A 141 5.82 14.41 2.84
CA ALA A 141 5.51 13.46 1.78
C ALA A 141 6.38 12.19 1.83
N VAL A 142 7.67 12.33 2.13
CA VAL A 142 8.58 11.18 2.32
C VAL A 142 8.15 10.31 3.50
N HIS A 143 7.74 10.91 4.61
CA HIS A 143 7.26 10.16 5.77
C HIS A 143 5.90 9.51 5.52
N HIS A 144 5.02 10.12 4.74
CA HIS A 144 3.81 9.47 4.23
C HIS A 144 4.13 8.24 3.37
N LEU A 145 5.11 8.35 2.45
CA LEU A 145 5.57 7.19 1.68
C LEU A 145 6.09 6.07 2.59
N ARG A 146 6.87 6.38 3.63
CA ARG A 146 7.33 5.36 4.61
C ARG A 146 6.16 4.70 5.33
N ALA A 147 5.20 5.48 5.82
CA ALA A 147 4.03 4.98 6.54
C ALA A 147 3.11 4.09 5.68
N THR A 148 3.11 4.31 4.35
CA THR A 148 2.23 3.58 3.42
C THR A 148 2.92 2.44 2.68
N ASN A 149 4.23 2.20 2.89
CA ASN A 149 4.97 1.09 2.31
C ASN A 149 5.43 0.13 3.42
N GLN A 150 5.46 -1.17 3.10
CA GLN A 150 5.83 -2.22 4.05
C GLN A 150 7.35 -2.26 4.33
N ALA A 151 8.16 -1.84 3.35
CA ALA A 151 9.61 -1.83 3.45
C ALA A 151 10.20 -0.59 2.79
N ILE A 152 11.35 -0.15 3.30
CA ILE A 152 12.23 0.85 2.68
C ILE A 152 13.59 0.20 2.43
N LEU A 153 14.09 0.35 1.21
CA LEU A 153 15.40 -0.17 0.82
C LEU A 153 16.35 0.99 0.53
N VAL A 154 17.55 0.92 1.09
CA VAL A 154 18.65 1.84 0.84
C VAL A 154 19.93 1.07 0.49
N GLY A 155 20.87 1.72 -0.19
CA GLY A 155 22.19 1.17 -0.43
C GLY A 155 23.05 1.22 0.84
N HIS A 156 24.07 0.35 0.93
CA HIS A 156 25.02 0.31 2.04
C HIS A 156 25.72 1.66 2.25
N ASN A 157 26.12 2.34 1.19
CA ASN A 157 26.76 3.67 1.32
C ASN A 157 25.82 4.71 1.96
N THR A 158 24.51 4.67 1.67
CA THR A 158 23.54 5.55 2.34
C THR A 158 23.47 5.25 3.84
N LEU A 159 23.46 3.95 4.22
CA LEU A 159 23.49 3.59 5.63
C LEU A 159 24.74 4.14 6.32
N ARG A 160 25.93 3.92 5.74
CA ARG A 160 27.21 4.30 6.31
C ARG A 160 27.41 5.81 6.37
N LEU A 161 27.08 6.56 5.29
CA LEU A 161 27.32 7.98 5.17
C LEU A 161 26.30 8.84 5.91
N ASP A 162 25.01 8.46 5.82
CA ASP A 162 23.91 9.27 6.33
C ASP A 162 23.37 8.76 7.67
N ARG A 163 23.64 7.50 8.03
CA ARG A 163 23.08 6.82 9.22
C ARG A 163 21.60 7.14 9.43
N PRO A 164 20.76 6.97 8.38
CA PRO A 164 19.38 7.41 8.41
C PRO A 164 18.54 6.50 9.32
N SER A 165 17.72 7.07 10.18
CA SER A 165 16.81 6.29 11.03
C SER A 165 15.73 5.54 10.24
N LEU A 166 15.40 5.99 9.02
CA LEU A 166 14.39 5.40 8.12
C LEU A 166 12.98 5.23 8.74
N THR A 167 12.74 5.87 9.86
CA THR A 167 11.47 5.79 10.63
C THR A 167 10.44 6.81 10.16
N VAL A 168 9.18 6.62 10.58
CA VAL A 168 8.07 7.56 10.36
C VAL A 168 8.05 8.55 11.53
N ARG A 169 8.32 9.85 11.26
CA ARG A 169 8.36 10.91 12.27
C ARG A 169 7.42 12.10 11.97
N HIS A 170 7.20 12.40 10.69
CA HIS A 170 6.38 13.54 10.25
C HIS A 170 5.05 13.08 9.61
N TRP A 171 4.61 11.87 9.91
CA TRP A 171 3.32 11.29 9.51
C TRP A 171 2.88 10.26 10.53
N SER A 172 1.59 9.98 10.59
CA SER A 172 1.04 8.89 11.42
C SER A 172 1.14 7.56 10.68
N GLY A 173 1.54 6.49 11.37
CA GLY A 173 1.66 5.14 10.79
C GLY A 173 2.80 4.34 11.41
N ASN A 174 2.95 3.11 10.95
CA ASN A 174 4.01 2.22 11.40
C ASN A 174 5.30 2.45 10.61
N ASP A 175 6.43 2.16 11.24
CA ASP A 175 7.72 2.14 10.56
C ASP A 175 7.78 1.02 9.53
N PRO A 176 8.35 1.25 8.33
CA PRO A 176 8.59 0.21 7.36
C PRO A 176 9.73 -0.72 7.81
N LEU A 177 9.73 -1.95 7.31
CA LEU A 177 10.90 -2.84 7.41
C LEU A 177 12.09 -2.16 6.72
N ARG A 178 13.19 -2.00 7.43
CA ARG A 178 14.43 -1.41 6.90
C ARG A 178 15.25 -2.50 6.20
N VAL A 179 15.60 -2.26 4.95
CA VAL A 179 16.37 -3.19 4.11
C VAL A 179 17.59 -2.45 3.57
N VAL A 180 18.76 -3.05 3.69
CA VAL A 180 20.02 -2.51 3.15
C VAL A 180 20.51 -3.41 2.04
N LEU A 181 20.84 -2.83 0.89
CA LEU A 181 21.44 -3.53 -0.22
C LEU A 181 22.97 -3.46 -0.09
N GLY A 182 23.60 -4.59 0.19
CA GLY A 182 25.05 -4.73 0.37
C GLY A 182 25.40 -5.56 1.58
N THR A 183 26.70 -5.72 1.84
CA THR A 183 27.20 -6.36 3.05
C THR A 183 27.20 -5.37 4.19
N VAL A 184 26.55 -5.72 5.30
CA VAL A 184 26.43 -4.90 6.50
C VAL A 184 27.15 -5.62 7.63
N GLY A 185 28.08 -4.95 8.31
CA GLY A 185 28.71 -5.46 9.51
C GLY A 185 27.75 -5.44 10.71
N GLU A 186 27.99 -6.31 11.72
CA GLU A 186 27.15 -6.35 12.93
C GLU A 186 27.12 -5.01 13.69
N SER A 187 28.18 -4.21 13.59
CA SER A 187 28.28 -2.88 14.21
C SER A 187 27.48 -1.79 13.50
N GLU A 188 26.96 -2.05 12.29
CA GLU A 188 26.23 -1.07 11.47
C GLU A 188 24.70 -1.20 11.59
N LEU A 189 24.21 -2.19 12.32
CA LEU A 189 22.78 -2.46 12.56
C LEU A 189 22.30 -1.82 13.88
#